data_24113895767823051203ffb69b21150c
#
_entry.id   24113895767823051203ffb69b21150c
#
_cell.length_a   1.000
_cell.length_b   1.000
_cell.length_c   1.000
_cell.angle_alpha   90.00
_cell.angle_beta   90.00
_cell.angle_gamma   90.00
#
_symmetry.space_group_name_H-M   'P 1'
#
loop_
_entity.id
_entity.type
_entity.pdbx_description
1 polymer ?
#
loop_
_entity_poly.entity_id
_entity_poly.type
_entity_poly.pdbx_seq_one_letter_code
_entity_poly.pdbx_strand_id
1 'polypeptide(L)'
;MKYHTSLMILLLSTVICYSCKKDLVVDDINISELTSNLEETPEILHGSWNLNQNNSKIDSGGILCEAKNIHFLNNDSFYLQYKDKRIKGTYEITSPTNVKLSIGSDFIGTVSNTSVDVNKISLDLEIINDCSDKYTGEKYFRIHQFVWESLNELYLWQEEVEDLSDNIKPVGSAAYNQLISSNPEPETFFESLKHPDDKYSRIRSNFEDLENSIKGIDASNGVEFILIQSGSGSGVIGVITHILENSDAFSKNIKRGDIFMGVNGQLLTLYNYYSLLFDDKTSYILNMATRINNEFTLNGVNISLIKEEEFQTNPIQLSKVIQRGGKKIAYLMYTQFSQGFDKELNSVFAEFKTEGVDELVLDLRYNRGGLTKTALYLSGMITGQFTGQIFSQKLWNKKVMDYYESINNTEWMKDLFVSEMDDNTVINSLNLNKVYIITSGNSASASEMVINGLSPFINVIQVGQTTSGKNVGGLAVVYDYIDNTNSTINPDHSYAISPITFSVANSEVFSDYANGL
;
A
#
# COMPACT_ATOMS: atom_id res chain seq x y z
N MET A 1 10.13 30.76 3.79
CA MET A 1 10.73 30.73 2.46
C MET A 1 12.08 29.96 2.42
N LYS A 2 12.41 29.16 3.43
CA LYS A 2 13.63 28.33 3.50
C LYS A 2 13.36 26.81 3.65
N TYR A 3 12.09 26.40 3.66
CA TYR A 3 11.70 25.00 3.85
C TYR A 3 11.22 24.30 2.58
N HIS A 4 11.05 25.05 1.46
CA HIS A 4 10.49 24.51 0.21
C HIS A 4 11.47 23.77 -0.71
N THR A 5 12.77 23.79 -0.41
CA THR A 5 13.78 23.22 -1.33
C THR A 5 14.11 21.75 -1.06
N SER A 6 13.70 21.18 0.07
CA SER A 6 14.18 19.85 0.48
C SER A 6 13.31 18.68 0.03
N LEU A 7 12.00 18.88 -0.10
CA LEU A 7 11.09 17.78 -0.47
C LEU A 7 11.11 17.45 -1.97
N MET A 8 11.58 18.37 -2.80
CA MET A 8 11.48 18.27 -4.26
C MET A 8 12.66 17.65 -5.00
N ILE A 9 13.76 17.37 -4.30
CA ILE A 9 14.95 16.71 -4.92
C ILE A 9 14.75 15.20 -5.09
N LEU A 10 13.71 14.62 -4.46
CA LEU A 10 13.51 13.16 -4.40
C LEU A 10 12.94 12.50 -5.65
N LEU A 11 12.46 13.27 -6.62
CA LEU A 11 11.84 12.69 -7.82
C LEU A 11 12.83 12.17 -8.87
N LEU A 12 14.14 12.28 -8.61
CA LEU A 12 15.20 11.91 -9.57
C LEU A 12 16.09 10.74 -9.16
N SER A 13 15.92 10.17 -7.96
CA SER A 13 16.73 9.03 -7.53
C SER A 13 15.89 7.81 -7.21
N THR A 14 15.38 7.15 -8.23
CA THR A 14 15.16 5.71 -8.14
C THR A 14 16.50 5.06 -8.34
N VAL A 15 16.83 4.15 -7.44
CA VAL A 15 17.76 3.03 -7.62
C VAL A 15 18.87 2.95 -6.60
N ILE A 16 18.87 1.83 -5.95
CA ILE A 16 19.92 1.02 -5.33
C ILE A 16 20.26 1.40 -3.88
N CYS A 17 19.87 0.54 -2.98
CA CYS A 17 20.84 -0.02 -2.08
C CYS A 17 20.45 -1.43 -1.62
N TYR A 18 21.22 -2.37 -2.09
CA TYR A 18 21.42 -3.68 -1.48
C TYR A 18 22.16 -3.48 -0.16
N SER A 19 21.65 -3.98 0.93
CA SER A 19 22.47 -4.72 1.89
C SER A 19 21.63 -5.26 3.04
N CYS A 20 21.58 -6.55 3.12
CA CYS A 20 21.14 -7.34 4.27
C CYS A 20 21.90 -6.99 5.54
N LYS A 21 21.18 -6.87 6.67
CA LYS A 21 21.62 -7.48 7.92
C LYS A 21 20.42 -7.97 8.71
N LYS A 22 20.41 -9.28 8.96
CA LYS A 22 19.57 -9.94 9.92
C LYS A 22 19.85 -9.40 11.31
N ASP A 23 18.84 -9.03 12.05
CA ASP A 23 18.89 -8.91 13.49
C ASP A 23 17.80 -9.76 14.16
N LEU A 24 18.25 -10.36 15.21
CA LEU A 24 17.70 -11.44 16.02
C LEU A 24 16.24 -11.21 16.44
N VAL A 25 15.45 -12.22 16.13
CA VAL A 25 14.15 -12.52 16.73
C VAL A 25 14.39 -12.96 18.17
N VAL A 26 13.72 -12.33 19.12
CA VAL A 26 13.54 -12.82 20.48
C VAL A 26 12.13 -13.40 20.60
N ASP A 27 12.09 -14.64 20.99
CA ASP A 27 11.00 -15.60 20.97
C ASP A 27 9.62 -15.08 21.40
N ASP A 28 8.61 -15.59 20.67
CA ASP A 28 7.18 -15.51 20.93
C ASP A 28 6.82 -16.04 22.32
N ILE A 29 6.14 -15.22 23.11
CA ILE A 29 5.35 -15.66 24.25
C ILE A 29 3.87 -15.64 23.83
N ASN A 30 3.31 -16.83 23.76
CA ASN A 30 1.94 -17.16 23.48
C ASN A 30 0.98 -16.47 24.48
N ILE A 31 0.13 -15.53 24.01
CA ILE A 31 -0.90 -14.92 24.83
C ILE A 31 -2.26 -15.34 24.27
N SER A 32 -2.72 -16.52 24.67
CA SER A 32 -4.15 -16.86 24.70
C SER A 32 -4.65 -16.84 26.15
N GLU A 33 -5.76 -16.13 26.34
CA GLU A 33 -6.55 -16.00 27.56
C GLU A 33 -6.25 -14.77 28.45
N LEU A 34 -6.98 -13.70 28.15
CA LEU A 34 -7.57 -12.80 29.17
C LEU A 34 -8.64 -11.94 28.47
N THR A 35 -9.85 -12.47 28.38
CA THR A 35 -11.04 -11.68 28.10
C THR A 35 -11.73 -11.34 29.41
N SER A 36 -11.94 -10.08 29.71
CA SER A 36 -13.22 -9.48 30.13
C SER A 36 -13.01 -8.22 30.97
N ASN A 37 -13.71 -7.15 30.55
CA ASN A 37 -13.99 -5.94 31.33
C ASN A 37 -12.77 -5.05 31.67
N LEU A 38 -12.27 -4.30 30.67
CA LEU A 38 -11.43 -3.14 30.90
C LEU A 38 -12.15 -1.90 30.38
N GLU A 39 -12.27 -0.91 31.27
CA GLU A 39 -12.57 0.46 30.85
C GLU A 39 -11.49 0.88 29.84
N GLU A 40 -11.91 1.47 28.72
CA GLU A 40 -11.02 1.86 27.63
C GLU A 40 -9.87 2.73 28.16
N THR A 41 -8.64 2.42 27.74
CA THR A 41 -7.47 3.27 27.98
C THR A 41 -7.81 4.68 27.52
N PRO A 42 -7.55 5.73 28.27
CA PRO A 42 -7.71 7.08 27.74
C PRO A 42 -6.92 7.19 26.43
N GLU A 43 -7.58 7.46 25.32
CA GLU A 43 -6.99 7.61 23.98
C GLU A 43 -5.75 8.49 23.96
N ILE A 44 -5.69 9.43 24.91
CA ILE A 44 -4.58 10.36 25.11
C ILE A 44 -3.24 9.68 25.40
N LEU A 45 -3.23 8.44 25.91
CA LEU A 45 -1.98 7.72 26.23
C LEU A 45 -1.41 6.97 25.04
N HIS A 46 -2.21 6.64 24.03
CA HIS A 46 -1.71 5.87 22.87
C HIS A 46 -0.66 6.65 22.08
N GLY A 47 0.32 5.92 21.53
CA GLY A 47 1.39 6.45 20.69
C GLY A 47 2.72 6.66 21.42
N SER A 48 3.64 7.32 20.76
CA SER A 48 5.02 7.50 21.22
C SER A 48 5.20 8.75 22.06
N TRP A 49 5.95 8.62 23.15
CA TRP A 49 6.29 9.69 24.05
C TRP A 49 7.79 9.84 24.19
N ASN A 50 8.33 11.02 23.93
CA ASN A 50 9.72 11.35 24.22
C ASN A 50 9.90 11.59 25.72
N LEU A 51 10.88 10.92 26.33
CA LEU A 51 11.12 10.99 27.77
C LEU A 51 12.29 11.92 28.08
N ASN A 52 12.03 12.97 28.87
CA ASN A 52 13.03 13.89 29.39
C ASN A 52 13.29 13.56 30.85
N GLN A 53 14.52 13.20 31.20
CA GLN A 53 14.92 12.91 32.58
C GLN A 53 15.00 14.19 33.43
N ASN A 54 14.26 14.23 34.53
CA ASN A 54 14.15 15.42 35.37
C ASN A 54 15.28 15.57 36.40
N ASN A 55 16.17 14.55 36.57
CA ASN A 55 17.28 14.61 37.54
C ASN A 55 18.59 14.11 36.97
N SER A 56 19.64 14.91 37.07
CA SER A 56 20.99 14.68 36.58
C SER A 56 21.87 13.88 37.56
N LYS A 57 21.40 12.77 38.14
CA LYS A 57 22.27 11.84 38.86
C LYS A 57 22.34 10.52 38.15
N ILE A 58 23.33 10.44 37.27
CA ILE A 58 23.76 9.18 36.65
C ILE A 58 24.58 8.42 37.71
N ASP A 59 24.00 7.44 38.36
CA ASP A 59 24.76 6.43 39.08
C ASP A 59 23.91 5.18 39.40
N SER A 60 23.46 4.47 38.37
CA SER A 60 23.13 3.04 38.46
C SER A 60 22.93 2.48 37.09
N GLY A 61 23.69 1.46 36.72
CA GLY A 61 23.74 0.85 35.38
C GLY A 61 22.50 0.00 35.00
N GLY A 62 21.30 0.41 35.40
CA GLY A 62 20.06 -0.27 35.03
C GLY A 62 19.60 0.09 33.61
N ILE A 63 19.19 -0.89 32.85
CA ILE A 63 18.76 -0.73 31.44
C ILE A 63 17.58 0.26 31.29
N LEU A 64 16.72 0.40 32.31
CA LEU A 64 15.53 1.25 32.29
C LEU A 64 15.84 2.73 32.52
N CYS A 65 17.01 3.06 33.07
CA CYS A 65 17.41 4.41 33.43
C CYS A 65 17.81 5.33 32.28
N GLU A 66 17.95 4.79 31.06
CA GLU A 66 18.31 5.54 29.87
C GLU A 66 17.22 5.44 28.79
N ALA A 67 15.98 5.13 29.18
CA ALA A 67 14.86 5.10 28.24
C ALA A 67 14.64 6.48 27.63
N LYS A 68 14.57 6.55 26.30
CA LYS A 68 14.34 7.79 25.54
C LYS A 68 12.88 7.98 25.17
N ASN A 69 12.20 6.91 24.85
CA ASN A 69 10.80 6.93 24.43
C ASN A 69 10.02 5.82 25.12
N ILE A 70 8.74 6.07 25.37
CA ILE A 70 7.73 5.05 25.69
C ILE A 70 6.62 5.13 24.66
N HIS A 71 6.20 3.97 24.17
CA HIS A 71 5.12 3.87 23.20
C HIS A 71 4.02 2.98 23.73
N PHE A 72 2.82 3.53 23.91
CA PHE A 72 1.64 2.81 24.38
C PHE A 72 0.84 2.29 23.18
N LEU A 73 0.45 1.03 23.23
CA LEU A 73 -0.34 0.33 22.20
C LEU A 73 -1.78 0.10 22.69
N ASN A 74 -2.70 -0.09 21.75
CA ASN A 74 -4.14 -0.30 22.02
C ASN A 74 -4.48 -1.63 22.71
N ASN A 75 -3.49 -2.49 22.99
CA ASN A 75 -3.68 -3.81 23.59
C ASN A 75 -3.04 -3.92 24.99
N ASP A 76 -3.10 -2.85 25.77
CA ASP A 76 -2.56 -2.76 27.14
C ASP A 76 -1.07 -3.11 27.24
N SER A 77 -0.36 -2.94 26.14
CA SER A 77 1.09 -3.12 26.12
C SER A 77 1.82 -1.83 25.78
N PHE A 78 3.09 -1.76 26.14
CA PHE A 78 3.95 -0.64 25.80
C PHE A 78 5.35 -1.14 25.39
N TYR A 79 6.09 -0.26 24.69
CA TYR A 79 7.52 -0.44 24.45
C TYR A 79 8.28 0.74 25.07
N LEU A 80 9.39 0.42 25.78
CA LEU A 80 10.41 1.40 26.14
C LEU A 80 11.55 1.31 25.13
N GLN A 81 11.91 2.43 24.52
CA GLN A 81 13.05 2.52 23.62
C GLN A 81 14.31 2.91 24.39
N TYR A 82 15.31 2.05 24.33
CA TYR A 82 16.60 2.24 24.98
C TYR A 82 17.71 1.99 23.96
N LYS A 83 18.44 3.05 23.55
CA LYS A 83 19.45 2.95 22.47
C LYS A 83 18.87 2.19 21.27
N ASP A 84 19.39 1.03 20.99
CA ASP A 84 19.02 0.17 19.86
C ASP A 84 18.10 -0.99 20.28
N LYS A 85 17.54 -0.96 21.51
CA LYS A 85 16.71 -2.04 22.06
C LYS A 85 15.32 -1.52 22.42
N ARG A 86 14.32 -2.38 22.18
CA ARG A 86 12.95 -2.18 22.66
C ARG A 86 12.64 -3.19 23.75
N ILE A 87 12.10 -2.71 24.87
CA ILE A 87 11.66 -3.57 25.97
C ILE A 87 10.14 -3.50 26.00
N LYS A 88 9.49 -4.65 25.82
CA LYS A 88 8.02 -4.76 25.84
C LYS A 88 7.55 -4.94 27.28
N GLY A 89 6.48 -4.23 27.64
CA GLY A 89 5.79 -4.37 28.91
C GLY A 89 4.27 -4.32 28.73
N THR A 90 3.55 -4.44 29.84
CA THR A 90 2.10 -4.25 29.93
C THR A 90 1.78 -3.12 30.86
N TYR A 91 0.64 -2.45 30.64
CA TYR A 91 0.15 -1.42 31.53
C TYR A 91 -1.27 -1.73 32.00
N GLU A 92 -1.63 -1.18 33.18
CA GLU A 92 -2.94 -1.29 33.79
C GLU A 92 -3.42 0.08 34.21
N ILE A 93 -4.60 0.49 33.80
CA ILE A 93 -5.21 1.74 34.19
C ILE A 93 -5.80 1.56 35.59
N THR A 94 -5.22 2.24 36.59
CA THR A 94 -5.67 2.15 37.99
C THR A 94 -6.62 3.26 38.36
N SER A 95 -6.61 4.36 37.61
CA SER A 95 -7.58 5.46 37.70
C SER A 95 -7.48 6.34 36.43
N PRO A 96 -8.42 7.28 36.20
CA PRO A 96 -8.36 8.17 35.02
C PRO A 96 -7.07 8.97 34.86
N THR A 97 -6.27 9.07 35.92
CA THR A 97 -5.03 9.86 35.95
C THR A 97 -3.80 9.03 36.29
N ASN A 98 -3.92 7.72 36.50
CA ASN A 98 -2.80 6.86 36.89
C ASN A 98 -2.80 5.53 36.11
N VAL A 99 -1.64 5.20 35.58
CA VAL A 99 -1.37 3.96 34.87
C VAL A 99 -0.19 3.25 35.51
N LYS A 100 -0.34 1.95 35.75
CA LYS A 100 0.71 1.09 36.31
C LYS A 100 1.43 0.40 35.17
N LEU A 101 2.76 0.38 35.19
CA LEU A 101 3.62 -0.27 34.19
C LEU A 101 4.28 -1.51 34.76
N SER A 102 4.33 -2.59 33.96
CA SER A 102 4.96 -3.86 34.34
C SER A 102 5.74 -4.47 33.18
N ILE A 103 6.87 -5.14 33.48
CA ILE A 103 7.63 -5.98 32.54
C ILE A 103 7.60 -7.39 33.11
N GLY A 104 6.94 -8.31 32.42
CA GLY A 104 6.63 -9.63 32.97
C GLY A 104 5.76 -9.52 34.21
N SER A 105 6.18 -10.11 35.33
CA SER A 105 5.52 -10.01 36.63
C SER A 105 5.95 -8.81 37.46
N ASP A 106 6.97 -8.07 37.02
CA ASP A 106 7.62 -7.04 37.84
C ASP A 106 7.00 -5.67 37.57
N PHE A 107 6.51 -5.05 38.63
CA PHE A 107 6.10 -3.65 38.60
C PHE A 107 7.32 -2.76 38.39
N ILE A 108 7.29 -1.88 37.39
CA ILE A 108 8.43 -1.03 37.05
C ILE A 108 8.18 0.46 37.28
N GLY A 109 6.93 0.90 37.32
CA GLY A 109 6.65 2.31 37.47
C GLY A 109 5.19 2.72 37.28
N THR A 110 4.93 4.00 37.32
CA THR A 110 3.62 4.60 37.09
C THR A 110 3.70 5.80 36.15
N VAL A 111 2.63 6.01 35.40
CA VAL A 111 2.36 7.25 34.67
C VAL A 111 1.29 8.02 35.42
N SER A 112 1.49 9.31 35.60
CA SER A 112 0.56 10.20 36.27
C SER A 112 0.53 11.60 35.65
N ASN A 113 -0.41 12.43 36.06
CA ASN A 113 -0.47 13.86 35.69
C ASN A 113 -0.45 14.14 34.19
N THR A 114 -1.25 13.41 33.39
CA THR A 114 -1.38 13.71 31.96
C THR A 114 -1.99 15.10 31.79
N SER A 115 -1.29 16.00 31.11
CA SER A 115 -1.76 17.34 30.77
C SER A 115 -1.67 17.58 29.26
N VAL A 116 -2.64 18.30 28.71
CA VAL A 116 -2.71 18.65 27.28
C VAL A 116 -2.47 20.14 27.15
N ASP A 117 -1.44 20.53 26.44
CA ASP A 117 -1.18 21.90 25.99
C ASP A 117 -1.33 21.97 24.46
N VAL A 118 -1.38 23.18 23.92
CA VAL A 118 -1.73 23.48 22.51
C VAL A 118 -0.90 22.69 21.48
N ASN A 119 0.34 22.32 21.80
CA ASN A 119 1.25 21.62 20.88
C ASN A 119 1.78 20.30 21.40
N LYS A 120 1.43 19.91 22.61
CA LYS A 120 1.97 18.71 23.23
C LYS A 120 1.06 18.17 24.32
N ILE A 121 1.17 16.88 24.51
CA ILE A 121 0.64 16.22 25.69
C ILE A 121 1.83 15.88 26.57
N SER A 122 1.73 16.17 27.86
CA SER A 122 2.78 15.87 28.83
C SER A 122 2.27 14.85 29.83
N LEU A 123 3.13 13.95 30.25
CA LEU A 123 2.88 13.01 31.33
C LEU A 123 4.09 12.94 32.26
N ASP A 124 3.84 12.59 33.53
CA ASP A 124 4.89 12.25 34.46
C ASP A 124 5.02 10.72 34.53
N LEU A 125 6.22 10.20 34.20
CA LEU A 125 6.57 8.81 34.32
C LEU A 125 7.59 8.62 35.46
N GLU A 126 7.27 7.78 36.44
CA GLU A 126 8.17 7.37 37.49
C GLU A 126 8.54 5.90 37.34
N ILE A 127 9.83 5.59 37.12
CA ILE A 127 10.37 4.23 37.06
C ILE A 127 11.04 3.93 38.39
N ILE A 128 10.54 2.92 39.11
CA ILE A 128 10.84 2.73 40.54
C ILE A 128 11.96 1.68 40.77
N ASN A 129 12.02 0.62 40.00
CA ASN A 129 12.82 -0.54 40.38
C ASN A 129 14.30 -0.49 40.02
N ASP A 130 14.72 0.31 39.07
CA ASP A 130 16.14 0.34 38.66
C ASP A 130 16.82 1.69 38.87
N CYS A 131 16.07 2.77 38.95
CA CYS A 131 16.67 4.09 38.93
C CYS A 131 16.00 5.14 39.83
N SER A 132 14.82 4.96 40.33
CA SER A 132 14.04 5.98 41.06
C SER A 132 13.97 7.32 40.31
N ASP A 133 13.95 7.27 38.99
CA ASP A 133 14.01 8.43 38.13
C ASP A 133 12.60 8.89 37.73
N LYS A 134 12.43 10.19 37.66
CA LYS A 134 11.22 10.84 37.18
C LYS A 134 11.49 11.41 35.79
N TYR A 135 10.62 11.06 34.86
CA TYR A 135 10.64 11.56 33.50
C TYR A 135 9.39 12.40 33.25
N THR A 136 9.54 13.45 32.47
CA THR A 136 8.40 14.11 31.83
C THR A 136 8.33 13.60 30.40
N GLY A 137 7.24 12.95 30.07
CA GLY A 137 6.99 12.50 28.68
C GLY A 137 6.31 13.61 27.88
N GLU A 138 6.75 13.82 26.65
CA GLU A 138 6.15 14.74 25.70
C GLU A 138 5.80 13.98 24.43
N LYS A 139 4.52 14.04 24.06
CA LYS A 139 4.04 13.44 22.81
C LYS A 139 3.92 14.53 21.77
N TYR A 140 4.73 14.45 20.74
CA TYR A 140 4.60 15.26 19.55
C TYR A 140 3.80 14.51 18.51
N PHE A 141 2.89 15.19 17.85
CA PHE A 141 2.09 14.61 16.76
C PHE A 141 2.91 14.53 15.46
N ARG A 142 4.08 13.90 15.53
CA ARG A 142 5.01 13.83 14.39
C ARG A 142 4.42 13.12 13.19
N ILE A 143 3.70 12.01 13.41
CA ILE A 143 3.06 11.28 12.30
C ILE A 143 1.97 12.13 11.66
N HIS A 144 1.17 12.85 12.45
CA HIS A 144 0.15 13.76 11.93
C HIS A 144 0.78 14.91 11.12
N GLN A 145 1.90 15.47 11.61
CA GLN A 145 2.64 16.49 10.87
C GLN A 145 3.16 15.95 9.54
N PHE A 146 3.78 14.78 9.54
CA PHE A 146 4.24 14.09 8.34
C PHE A 146 3.09 13.88 7.33
N VAL A 147 1.95 13.34 7.80
CA VAL A 147 0.77 13.12 6.97
C VAL A 147 0.27 14.44 6.37
N TRP A 148 0.10 15.47 7.21
CA TRP A 148 -0.42 16.76 6.76
C TRP A 148 0.51 17.45 5.77
N GLU A 149 1.80 17.54 6.08
CA GLU A 149 2.81 18.17 5.22
C GLU A 149 2.89 17.47 3.86
N SER A 150 2.91 16.13 3.87
CA SER A 150 2.97 15.35 2.64
C SER A 150 1.72 15.53 1.76
N LEU A 151 0.52 15.52 2.35
CA LEU A 151 -0.71 15.76 1.60
C LEU A 151 -0.83 17.21 1.14
N ASN A 152 -0.47 18.19 1.99
CA ASN A 152 -0.48 19.60 1.61
C ASN A 152 0.43 19.89 0.39
N GLU A 153 1.57 19.23 0.29
CA GLU A 153 2.50 19.43 -0.84
C GLU A 153 2.16 18.58 -2.08
N LEU A 154 1.75 17.33 -1.90
CA LEU A 154 1.75 16.35 -2.98
C LEU A 154 0.35 15.93 -3.45
N TYR A 155 -0.68 16.10 -2.61
CA TYR A 155 -1.99 15.53 -2.87
C TYR A 155 -2.69 16.18 -4.07
N LEU A 156 -3.24 15.37 -4.96
CA LEU A 156 -3.88 15.86 -6.19
C LEU A 156 -5.00 16.88 -5.92
N TRP A 157 -5.84 16.62 -4.93
CA TRP A 157 -6.97 17.47 -4.55
C TRP A 157 -6.66 18.43 -3.39
N GLN A 158 -5.39 18.82 -3.22
CA GLN A 158 -4.96 19.68 -2.12
C GLN A 158 -5.74 21.01 -2.04
N GLU A 159 -6.01 21.66 -3.19
CA GLU A 159 -6.77 22.93 -3.22
C GLU A 159 -8.25 22.75 -2.91
N GLU A 160 -8.80 21.54 -3.05
CA GLU A 160 -10.22 21.23 -2.83
C GLU A 160 -10.52 20.77 -1.40
N VAL A 161 -9.48 20.47 -0.59
CA VAL A 161 -9.60 20.06 0.81
C VAL A 161 -9.23 21.25 1.71
N GLU A 162 -10.24 21.85 2.37
CA GLU A 162 -10.07 23.04 3.20
C GLU A 162 -9.01 22.84 4.30
N ASP A 163 -9.01 21.67 4.94
CA ASP A 163 -8.08 21.30 6.00
C ASP A 163 -6.63 21.11 5.51
N LEU A 164 -6.39 21.06 4.21
CA LEU A 164 -5.06 21.10 3.59
C LEU A 164 -4.64 22.49 3.10
N SER A 165 -5.42 23.52 3.39
CA SER A 165 -5.08 24.90 3.02
C SER A 165 -3.80 25.39 3.69
N ASP A 166 -2.96 26.15 2.98
CA ASP A 166 -1.74 26.79 3.52
C ASP A 166 -2.02 27.78 4.65
N ASN A 167 -3.29 28.20 4.82
CA ASN A 167 -3.71 29.00 5.97
C ASN A 167 -3.77 28.19 7.28
N ILE A 168 -3.89 26.88 7.18
CA ILE A 168 -3.76 25.96 8.32
C ILE A 168 -2.29 25.64 8.46
N LYS A 169 -1.56 26.46 9.21
CA LYS A 169 -0.14 26.20 9.45
C LYS A 169 -0.01 24.96 10.33
N PRO A 170 0.82 23.98 9.93
CA PRO A 170 1.17 22.87 10.81
C PRO A 170 1.75 23.42 12.09
N VAL A 171 2.02 22.70 13.06
CA VAL A 171 2.70 23.03 14.30
C VAL A 171 2.39 24.45 14.87
N GLY A 172 1.54 24.50 15.86
CA GLY A 172 1.29 25.72 16.65
C GLY A 172 0.09 26.55 16.28
N SER A 173 -0.62 26.26 15.18
CA SER A 173 -1.88 26.95 14.91
C SER A 173 -3.04 26.31 15.68
N ALA A 174 -3.98 27.13 16.16
CA ALA A 174 -5.18 26.62 16.82
C ALA A 174 -6.02 25.72 15.92
N ALA A 175 -6.10 26.03 14.61
CA ALA A 175 -6.83 25.24 13.63
C ALA A 175 -6.20 23.85 13.46
N TYR A 176 -4.88 23.77 13.30
CA TYR A 176 -4.17 22.52 13.19
C TYR A 176 -4.31 21.62 14.42
N ASN A 177 -4.19 22.23 15.61
CA ASN A 177 -4.34 21.49 16.86
C ASN A 177 -5.78 20.99 17.08
N GLN A 178 -6.77 21.75 16.66
CA GLN A 178 -8.16 21.30 16.68
C GLN A 178 -8.38 20.12 15.73
N LEU A 179 -7.78 20.14 14.53
CA LEU A 179 -7.86 19.08 13.55
C LEU A 179 -7.29 17.76 14.09
N ILE A 180 -6.09 17.81 14.70
CA ILE A 180 -5.48 16.65 15.36
C ILE A 180 -6.35 16.16 16.53
N SER A 181 -6.82 17.06 17.39
CA SER A 181 -7.63 16.67 18.54
C SER A 181 -8.94 15.98 18.16
N SER A 182 -9.48 16.32 16.99
CA SER A 182 -10.67 15.67 16.44
C SER A 182 -10.38 14.31 15.79
N ASN A 183 -9.10 14.03 15.48
CA ASN A 183 -8.65 12.82 14.80
C ASN A 183 -7.32 12.35 15.42
N PRO A 184 -7.34 11.80 16.65
CA PRO A 184 -6.10 11.50 17.37
C PRO A 184 -5.28 10.35 16.80
N GLU A 185 -5.92 9.42 16.08
CA GLU A 185 -5.23 8.30 15.43
C GLU A 185 -4.75 8.70 14.03
N PRO A 186 -3.50 8.37 13.65
CA PRO A 186 -2.94 8.74 12.34
C PRO A 186 -3.76 8.29 11.14
N GLU A 187 -4.38 7.12 11.23
CA GLU A 187 -5.22 6.57 10.17
C GLU A 187 -6.51 7.38 10.00
N THR A 188 -7.19 7.71 11.10
CA THR A 188 -8.42 8.54 11.06
C THR A 188 -8.11 9.97 10.64
N PHE A 189 -6.96 10.50 11.05
CA PHE A 189 -6.47 11.79 10.62
C PHE A 189 -6.21 11.81 9.11
N PHE A 190 -5.51 10.81 8.57
CA PHE A 190 -5.28 10.68 7.14
C PHE A 190 -6.60 10.59 6.36
N GLU A 191 -7.54 9.74 6.80
CA GLU A 191 -8.84 9.60 6.15
C GLU A 191 -9.67 10.90 6.19
N SER A 192 -9.56 11.70 7.26
CA SER A 192 -10.26 12.99 7.38
C SER A 192 -9.77 14.05 6.38
N LEU A 193 -8.53 13.91 5.90
CA LEU A 193 -7.91 14.83 4.93
C LEU A 193 -8.11 14.40 3.47
N LYS A 194 -8.80 13.28 3.22
CA LYS A 194 -9.04 12.81 1.85
C LYS A 194 -10.21 13.49 1.19
N HIS A 195 -10.06 13.78 -0.09
CA HIS A 195 -11.16 14.20 -0.95
C HIS A 195 -12.19 13.05 -1.11
N PRO A 196 -13.52 13.33 -1.18
CA PRO A 196 -14.54 12.29 -1.32
C PRO A 196 -14.36 11.35 -2.53
N ASP A 197 -13.77 11.83 -3.62
CA ASP A 197 -13.48 11.03 -4.81
C ASP A 197 -12.22 10.16 -4.67
N ASP A 198 -11.40 10.37 -3.64
CA ASP A 198 -10.21 9.58 -3.40
C ASP A 198 -10.53 8.21 -2.80
N LYS A 199 -10.47 7.20 -3.64
CA LYS A 199 -10.64 5.78 -3.27
C LYS A 199 -9.33 5.02 -3.14
N TYR A 200 -8.18 5.68 -3.37
CA TYR A 200 -6.93 4.99 -3.67
C TYR A 200 -5.78 5.34 -2.75
N SER A 201 -5.73 6.55 -2.18
CA SER A 201 -4.69 6.91 -1.21
C SER A 201 -4.74 6.00 0.02
N ARG A 202 -3.56 5.67 0.56
CA ARG A 202 -3.40 4.75 1.68
C ARG A 202 -2.40 5.28 2.69
N ILE A 203 -2.62 4.94 3.95
CA ILE A 203 -1.64 5.01 5.03
C ILE A 203 -1.37 3.60 5.54
N ARG A 204 -0.14 3.33 5.95
CA ARG A 204 0.26 2.08 6.61
C ARG A 204 1.14 2.40 7.80
N SER A 205 0.93 1.68 8.89
CA SER A 205 1.77 1.76 10.09
C SER A 205 3.14 1.09 9.89
N ASN A 206 3.29 0.25 8.85
CA ASN A 206 4.57 -0.31 8.41
C ASN A 206 4.76 -0.04 6.91
N PHE A 207 5.81 0.70 6.54
CA PHE A 207 6.12 1.02 5.14
C PHE A 207 6.52 -0.22 4.31
N GLU A 208 7.02 -1.28 4.94
CA GLU A 208 7.38 -2.52 4.26
C GLU A 208 6.17 -3.15 3.55
N ASP A 209 4.96 -2.98 4.09
CA ASP A 209 3.72 -3.46 3.47
C ASP A 209 3.47 -2.80 2.11
N LEU A 210 3.78 -1.49 2.00
CA LEU A 210 3.67 -0.76 0.73
C LEU A 210 4.77 -1.21 -0.25
N GLU A 211 6.00 -1.37 0.23
CA GLU A 211 7.12 -1.84 -0.60
C GLU A 211 6.88 -3.25 -1.14
N ASN A 212 6.39 -4.16 -0.31
CA ASN A 212 6.09 -5.53 -0.71
C ASN A 212 4.97 -5.57 -1.75
N SER A 213 3.94 -4.75 -1.58
CA SER A 213 2.85 -4.62 -2.56
C SER A 213 3.37 -4.20 -3.95
N ILE A 214 4.35 -3.29 -4.02
CA ILE A 214 5.00 -2.86 -5.29
C ILE A 214 5.75 -4.01 -5.95
N LYS A 215 6.40 -4.84 -5.15
CA LYS A 215 7.17 -6.01 -5.61
C LYS A 215 6.25 -7.19 -6.00
N GLY A 216 4.94 -7.08 -5.76
CA GLY A 216 3.98 -8.18 -5.94
C GLY A 216 4.19 -9.30 -4.92
N ILE A 217 4.73 -8.96 -3.74
CA ILE A 217 4.92 -9.86 -2.61
C ILE A 217 3.77 -9.65 -1.64
N ASP A 218 3.03 -10.71 -1.35
CA ASP A 218 1.88 -10.67 -0.41
C ASP A 218 1.68 -12.07 0.21
N ALA A 219 0.94 -12.13 1.29
CA ALA A 219 0.51 -13.40 1.86
C ALA A 219 -0.56 -14.04 0.99
N SER A 220 -0.21 -15.11 0.26
CA SER A 220 -1.12 -15.75 -0.70
C SER A 220 -1.13 -17.26 -0.59
N ASN A 221 -2.30 -17.85 -0.74
CA ASN A 221 -2.44 -19.29 -0.96
C ASN A 221 -2.56 -19.66 -2.45
N GLY A 222 -2.56 -18.66 -3.33
CA GLY A 222 -2.58 -18.81 -4.78
C GLY A 222 -3.95 -18.92 -5.42
N VAL A 223 -5.04 -18.81 -4.66
CA VAL A 223 -6.39 -18.75 -5.24
C VAL A 223 -6.76 -17.31 -5.53
N GLU A 224 -6.88 -16.98 -6.80
CA GLU A 224 -7.41 -15.70 -7.24
C GLU A 224 -8.89 -15.81 -7.60
N PHE A 225 -9.71 -14.89 -7.11
CA PHE A 225 -11.16 -14.96 -7.26
C PHE A 225 -11.82 -13.58 -7.37
N ILE A 226 -13.06 -13.58 -7.84
CA ILE A 226 -13.98 -12.45 -7.74
C ILE A 226 -15.12 -12.82 -6.81
N LEU A 227 -15.65 -11.84 -6.09
CA LEU A 227 -16.82 -11.99 -5.24
C LEU A 227 -18.04 -11.41 -5.93
N ILE A 228 -19.15 -12.13 -5.87
CA ILE A 228 -20.42 -11.76 -6.49
C ILE A 228 -21.52 -11.89 -5.44
N GLN A 229 -22.36 -10.87 -5.31
CA GLN A 229 -23.56 -10.96 -4.49
C GLN A 229 -24.53 -11.97 -5.11
N SER A 230 -25.01 -12.91 -4.31
CA SER A 230 -25.93 -13.95 -4.76
C SER A 230 -27.38 -13.50 -4.58
N GLY A 231 -28.04 -13.16 -5.67
CA GLY A 231 -29.46 -12.72 -5.65
C GLY A 231 -29.66 -11.37 -4.97
N SER A 232 -30.86 -11.15 -4.41
CA SER A 232 -31.24 -9.89 -3.71
C SER A 232 -30.93 -9.91 -2.21
N GLY A 233 -30.39 -11.02 -1.68
CA GLY A 233 -30.05 -11.18 -0.27
C GLY A 233 -28.62 -10.74 0.06
N SER A 234 -28.16 -11.02 1.27
CA SER A 234 -26.81 -10.72 1.72
C SER A 234 -25.77 -11.79 1.32
N GLY A 235 -26.17 -12.88 0.66
CA GLY A 235 -25.27 -13.96 0.27
C GLY A 235 -24.19 -13.53 -0.71
N VAL A 236 -22.98 -14.05 -0.54
CA VAL A 236 -21.83 -13.81 -1.43
C VAL A 236 -21.28 -15.16 -1.89
N ILE A 237 -20.90 -15.21 -3.16
CA ILE A 237 -20.17 -16.34 -3.74
C ILE A 237 -18.82 -15.87 -4.27
N GLY A 238 -17.82 -16.72 -4.20
CA GLY A 238 -16.55 -16.53 -4.88
C GLY A 238 -16.47 -17.38 -6.14
N VAL A 239 -15.99 -16.79 -7.23
CA VAL A 239 -15.71 -17.50 -8.49
C VAL A 239 -14.19 -17.41 -8.75
N ILE A 240 -13.55 -18.57 -8.87
CA ILE A 240 -12.11 -18.64 -9.07
C ILE A 240 -11.75 -18.18 -10.48
N THR A 241 -10.89 -17.19 -10.56
CA THR A 241 -10.44 -16.59 -11.82
C THR A 241 -9.20 -17.28 -12.39
N HIS A 242 -8.26 -17.62 -11.54
CA HIS A 242 -7.05 -18.38 -11.86
C HIS A 242 -6.37 -18.88 -10.58
N ILE A 243 -5.40 -19.76 -10.77
CA ILE A 243 -4.56 -20.31 -9.70
C ILE A 243 -3.12 -19.91 -10.01
N LEU A 244 -2.43 -19.36 -9.01
CA LEU A 244 -1.04 -18.95 -9.13
C LEU A 244 -0.12 -20.18 -9.12
N GLU A 245 0.82 -20.23 -10.04
CA GLU A 245 1.83 -21.29 -10.08
C GLU A 245 2.70 -21.26 -8.81
N ASN A 246 3.18 -22.43 -8.40
CA ASN A 246 4.02 -22.64 -7.22
C ASN A 246 3.36 -22.31 -5.86
N SER A 247 2.05 -22.06 -5.82
CA SER A 247 1.29 -21.83 -4.60
C SER A 247 0.76 -23.11 -3.96
N ASP A 248 0.27 -23.02 -2.74
CA ASP A 248 -0.44 -24.14 -2.08
C ASP A 248 -1.63 -24.62 -2.90
N ALA A 249 -2.43 -23.69 -3.46
CA ALA A 249 -3.59 -24.00 -4.29
C ALA A 249 -3.23 -24.74 -5.59
N PHE A 250 -2.04 -24.51 -6.15
CA PHE A 250 -1.61 -25.16 -7.39
C PHE A 250 -1.53 -26.69 -7.26
N SER A 251 -1.27 -27.18 -6.05
CA SER A 251 -1.25 -28.61 -5.73
C SER A 251 -2.63 -29.22 -5.47
N LYS A 252 -3.69 -28.41 -5.37
CA LYS A 252 -5.04 -28.83 -4.98
C LYS A 252 -5.91 -29.11 -6.19
N ASN A 253 -7.00 -29.87 -5.96
CA ASN A 253 -7.99 -30.10 -7.00
C ASN A 253 -8.99 -28.93 -7.08
N ILE A 254 -8.49 -27.79 -7.56
CA ILE A 254 -9.22 -26.53 -7.70
C ILE A 254 -8.79 -25.86 -9.01
N LYS A 255 -9.71 -25.21 -9.72
CA LYS A 255 -9.44 -24.64 -11.02
C LYS A 255 -10.30 -23.41 -11.33
N ARG A 256 -9.89 -22.68 -12.35
CA ARG A 256 -10.67 -21.57 -12.90
C ARG A 256 -12.12 -21.96 -13.18
N GLY A 257 -13.05 -21.12 -12.72
CA GLY A 257 -14.50 -21.30 -12.86
C GLY A 257 -15.14 -22.10 -11.72
N ASP A 258 -14.35 -22.69 -10.82
CA ASP A 258 -14.90 -23.30 -9.62
C ASP A 258 -15.50 -22.21 -8.73
N ILE A 259 -16.53 -22.59 -7.96
CA ILE A 259 -17.32 -21.69 -7.13
C ILE A 259 -17.22 -22.13 -5.68
N PHE A 260 -17.08 -21.17 -4.78
CA PHE A 260 -17.21 -21.38 -3.35
C PHE A 260 -18.25 -20.40 -2.76
N MET A 261 -18.94 -20.78 -1.71
CA MET A 261 -19.92 -19.95 -1.04
C MET A 261 -19.76 -19.94 0.48
N GLY A 262 -18.71 -20.54 0.99
CA GLY A 262 -18.40 -20.56 2.42
C GLY A 262 -16.90 -20.64 2.69
N VAL A 263 -16.54 -20.28 3.91
CA VAL A 263 -15.19 -20.39 4.48
C VAL A 263 -15.29 -20.95 5.88
N ASN A 264 -14.50 -21.98 6.21
CA ASN A 264 -14.45 -22.63 7.52
C ASN A 264 -15.85 -23.08 8.02
N GLY A 265 -16.73 -23.53 7.10
CA GLY A 265 -18.09 -23.97 7.40
C GLY A 265 -19.11 -22.84 7.54
N GLN A 266 -18.73 -21.59 7.38
CA GLN A 266 -19.62 -20.43 7.43
C GLN A 266 -19.93 -19.94 6.02
N LEU A 267 -21.22 -19.72 5.71
CA LEU A 267 -21.61 -19.12 4.42
C LEU A 267 -21.15 -17.66 4.35
N LEU A 268 -20.67 -17.27 3.17
CA LEU A 268 -20.25 -15.90 2.89
C LEU A 268 -21.45 -14.98 2.74
N THR A 269 -21.37 -13.82 3.35
CA THR A 269 -22.35 -12.74 3.29
C THR A 269 -21.64 -11.39 3.11
N LEU A 270 -22.41 -10.34 2.78
CA LEU A 270 -21.90 -8.96 2.71
C LEU A 270 -21.31 -8.47 4.06
N TYR A 271 -21.63 -9.12 5.17
CA TYR A 271 -21.20 -8.73 6.51
C TYR A 271 -19.96 -9.46 7.02
N ASN A 272 -19.64 -10.67 6.47
CA ASN A 272 -18.56 -11.50 6.99
C ASN A 272 -17.50 -11.91 5.96
N TYR A 273 -17.72 -11.64 4.66
CA TYR A 273 -16.77 -12.07 3.62
C TYR A 273 -15.37 -11.53 3.83
N TYR A 274 -15.27 -10.28 4.31
CA TYR A 274 -13.98 -9.63 4.52
C TYR A 274 -13.18 -10.33 5.62
N SER A 275 -13.76 -10.49 6.82
CA SER A 275 -13.11 -11.15 7.95
C SER A 275 -12.84 -12.64 7.74
N LEU A 276 -13.58 -13.32 6.83
CA LEU A 276 -13.35 -14.72 6.54
C LEU A 276 -12.27 -14.99 5.48
N LEU A 277 -12.10 -14.08 4.51
CA LEU A 277 -11.20 -14.28 3.37
C LEU A 277 -9.91 -13.46 3.48
N PHE A 278 -9.96 -12.26 4.08
CA PHE A 278 -8.89 -11.26 4.06
C PHE A 278 -8.30 -10.96 5.44
N ASP A 279 -8.67 -11.74 6.46
CA ASP A 279 -8.07 -11.71 7.79
C ASP A 279 -6.61 -12.21 7.74
N ASP A 280 -5.80 -11.84 8.73
CA ASP A 280 -4.38 -12.22 8.88
C ASP A 280 -4.16 -13.73 9.15
N LYS A 281 -5.21 -14.53 9.08
CA LYS A 281 -5.10 -15.98 9.22
C LYS A 281 -4.25 -16.60 8.13
N THR A 282 -3.32 -17.44 8.54
CA THR A 282 -2.40 -18.16 7.66
C THR A 282 -3.08 -19.31 6.90
N SER A 283 -4.29 -19.73 7.29
CA SER A 283 -5.02 -20.83 6.62
C SER A 283 -6.52 -20.73 6.76
N TYR A 284 -7.24 -21.23 5.76
CA TYR A 284 -8.69 -21.38 5.79
C TYR A 284 -9.17 -22.52 4.88
N ILE A 285 -10.43 -22.92 5.02
CA ILE A 285 -11.05 -23.96 4.20
C ILE A 285 -12.12 -23.31 3.32
N LEU A 286 -11.98 -23.39 1.99
CA LEU A 286 -13.05 -23.04 1.07
C LEU A 286 -14.11 -24.14 1.05
N ASN A 287 -15.37 -23.77 1.25
CA ASN A 287 -16.50 -24.66 1.08
C ASN A 287 -17.05 -24.47 -0.33
N MET A 288 -16.82 -25.47 -1.19
CA MET A 288 -17.11 -25.41 -2.61
C MET A 288 -18.60 -25.54 -2.90
N ALA A 289 -19.03 -24.95 -4.01
CA ALA A 289 -20.41 -24.93 -4.43
C ALA A 289 -20.56 -25.32 -5.91
N THR A 290 -21.76 -25.74 -6.25
CA THR A 290 -22.17 -26.01 -7.64
C THR A 290 -23.42 -25.22 -7.97
N ARG A 291 -23.54 -24.74 -9.19
CA ARG A 291 -24.74 -24.08 -9.70
C ARG A 291 -25.67 -25.11 -10.32
N ILE A 292 -26.84 -25.29 -9.72
CA ILE A 292 -27.91 -26.19 -10.19
C ILE A 292 -29.19 -25.37 -10.37
N ASN A 293 -29.79 -25.41 -11.55
CA ASN A 293 -31.04 -24.69 -11.85
C ASN A 293 -31.03 -23.19 -11.47
N ASN A 294 -29.89 -22.51 -11.73
CA ASN A 294 -29.61 -21.12 -11.35
C ASN A 294 -29.45 -20.85 -9.85
N GLU A 295 -29.46 -21.86 -9.01
CA GLU A 295 -29.19 -21.74 -7.58
C GLU A 295 -27.79 -22.26 -7.24
N PHE A 296 -27.14 -21.66 -6.26
CA PHE A 296 -25.83 -22.08 -5.76
C PHE A 296 -26.04 -22.91 -4.49
N THR A 297 -25.49 -24.12 -4.48
CA THR A 297 -25.55 -25.03 -3.34
C THR A 297 -24.20 -25.60 -3.00
N LEU A 298 -23.92 -25.79 -1.69
CA LEU A 298 -22.72 -26.49 -1.25
C LEU A 298 -22.69 -27.91 -1.83
N ASN A 299 -21.56 -28.31 -2.39
CA ASN A 299 -21.39 -29.63 -3.02
C ASN A 299 -20.66 -30.65 -2.13
N GLY A 300 -20.34 -30.26 -0.88
CA GLY A 300 -19.66 -31.11 0.10
C GLY A 300 -18.13 -31.17 -0.08
N VAL A 301 -17.58 -30.54 -1.12
CA VAL A 301 -16.12 -30.47 -1.32
C VAL A 301 -15.57 -29.31 -0.48
N ASN A 302 -14.51 -29.61 0.28
CA ASN A 302 -13.81 -28.65 1.12
C ASN A 302 -12.34 -28.63 0.73
N ILE A 303 -11.81 -27.45 0.43
CA ILE A 303 -10.42 -27.27 0.02
C ILE A 303 -9.68 -26.49 1.11
N SER A 304 -8.76 -27.16 1.80
CA SER A 304 -7.87 -26.51 2.77
C SER A 304 -6.75 -25.78 2.05
N LEU A 305 -6.54 -24.51 2.40
CA LEU A 305 -5.56 -23.61 1.79
C LEU A 305 -4.69 -22.99 2.88
N ILE A 306 -3.39 -22.90 2.60
CA ILE A 306 -2.38 -22.29 3.48
C ILE A 306 -1.78 -21.10 2.72
N LYS A 307 -1.74 -19.94 3.36
CA LYS A 307 -1.06 -18.76 2.83
C LYS A 307 0.45 -18.90 3.07
N GLU A 308 1.22 -18.58 2.09
CA GLU A 308 2.66 -18.35 2.16
C GLU A 308 2.87 -16.83 2.36
N GLU A 309 3.64 -16.45 3.38
CA GLU A 309 3.71 -15.05 3.86
C GLU A 309 4.40 -14.12 2.85
N GLU A 310 5.42 -14.59 2.15
CA GLU A 310 6.19 -13.80 1.17
C GLU A 310 6.03 -14.39 -0.23
N PHE A 311 4.80 -14.67 -0.65
CA PHE A 311 4.53 -15.23 -1.96
C PHE A 311 4.70 -14.18 -3.05
N GLN A 312 5.68 -14.37 -3.95
CA GLN A 312 5.86 -13.51 -5.11
C GLN A 312 5.02 -13.99 -6.29
N THR A 313 4.02 -13.19 -6.67
CA THR A 313 3.13 -13.49 -7.78
C THR A 313 3.79 -13.20 -9.12
N ASN A 314 3.94 -14.23 -9.99
CA ASN A 314 4.31 -14.02 -11.39
C ASN A 314 3.10 -13.45 -12.15
N PRO A 315 3.20 -12.24 -12.72
CA PRO A 315 2.07 -11.60 -13.42
C PRO A 315 1.81 -12.20 -14.82
N ILE A 316 2.74 -12.96 -15.37
CA ILE A 316 2.62 -13.61 -16.69
C ILE A 316 1.90 -14.95 -16.51
N GLN A 317 0.57 -14.91 -16.46
CA GLN A 317 -0.22 -16.11 -16.17
C GLN A 317 -0.32 -17.08 -17.33
N LEU A 318 -0.29 -16.57 -18.56
CA LEU A 318 -0.33 -17.40 -19.76
C LEU A 318 0.22 -16.62 -20.95
N SER A 319 1.18 -17.19 -21.63
CA SER A 319 1.65 -16.74 -22.94
C SER A 319 1.57 -17.89 -23.94
N LYS A 320 1.05 -17.64 -25.14
CA LYS A 320 0.99 -18.63 -26.21
C LYS A 320 0.78 -18.01 -27.58
N VAL A 321 1.17 -18.74 -28.62
CA VAL A 321 0.84 -18.40 -30.02
C VAL A 321 -0.29 -19.31 -30.51
N ILE A 322 -1.33 -18.72 -31.06
CA ILE A 322 -2.51 -19.40 -31.63
C ILE A 322 -2.50 -19.21 -33.14
N GLN A 323 -2.60 -20.29 -33.89
CA GLN A 323 -2.76 -20.22 -35.35
C GLN A 323 -4.25 -20.29 -35.70
N ARG A 324 -4.77 -19.25 -36.35
CA ARG A 324 -6.17 -19.20 -36.79
C ARG A 324 -6.34 -18.29 -37.99
N GLY A 325 -7.08 -18.77 -38.99
CA GLY A 325 -7.38 -18.00 -40.20
C GLY A 325 -6.15 -17.57 -41.01
N GLY A 326 -5.07 -18.36 -40.98
CA GLY A 326 -3.81 -18.05 -41.67
C GLY A 326 -2.92 -17.05 -40.93
N LYS A 327 -3.31 -16.62 -39.72
CA LYS A 327 -2.56 -15.70 -38.86
C LYS A 327 -1.99 -16.40 -37.63
N LYS A 328 -0.85 -15.93 -37.18
CA LYS A 328 -0.27 -16.23 -35.88
C LYS A 328 -0.67 -15.13 -34.89
N ILE A 329 -1.41 -15.48 -33.84
CA ILE A 329 -1.95 -14.55 -32.83
C ILE A 329 -1.25 -14.83 -31.51
N ALA A 330 -0.49 -13.87 -31.01
CA ALA A 330 0.01 -13.91 -29.64
C ALA A 330 -1.14 -13.69 -28.67
N TYR A 331 -1.21 -14.48 -27.62
CA TYR A 331 -2.09 -14.27 -26.49
C TYR A 331 -1.25 -14.17 -25.23
N LEU A 332 -1.43 -13.07 -24.49
CA LEU A 332 -0.78 -12.83 -23.21
C LEU A 332 -1.84 -12.47 -22.15
N MET A 333 -1.96 -13.28 -21.10
CA MET A 333 -2.71 -12.95 -19.90
C MET A 333 -1.74 -12.38 -18.88
N TYR A 334 -1.90 -11.09 -18.56
CA TYR A 334 -1.03 -10.33 -17.68
C TYR A 334 -1.84 -9.72 -16.53
N THR A 335 -1.53 -10.08 -15.28
CA THR A 335 -2.43 -9.85 -14.15
C THR A 335 -2.02 -8.71 -13.24
N GLN A 336 -0.77 -8.21 -13.34
CA GLN A 336 -0.29 -7.11 -12.53
C GLN A 336 0.95 -6.46 -13.17
N PHE A 337 1.10 -5.14 -13.02
CA PHE A 337 2.30 -4.41 -13.39
C PHE A 337 3.25 -4.33 -12.20
N SER A 338 3.87 -5.47 -11.82
CA SER A 338 4.75 -5.60 -10.67
C SER A 338 6.23 -5.51 -11.02
N GLN A 339 7.03 -5.02 -10.08
CA GLN A 339 8.48 -4.94 -10.24
C GLN A 339 9.11 -6.33 -10.32
N GLY A 340 10.18 -6.46 -11.11
CA GLY A 340 11.01 -7.66 -11.14
C GLY A 340 10.70 -8.63 -12.29
N PHE A 341 9.58 -8.46 -12.99
CA PHE A 341 9.17 -9.33 -14.10
C PHE A 341 9.32 -8.70 -15.50
N ASP A 342 9.85 -7.49 -15.59
CA ASP A 342 9.98 -6.78 -16.88
C ASP A 342 10.86 -7.54 -17.89
N LYS A 343 11.96 -8.17 -17.43
CA LYS A 343 12.84 -8.97 -18.30
C LYS A 343 12.18 -10.27 -18.76
N GLU A 344 11.40 -10.91 -17.90
CA GLU A 344 10.66 -12.11 -18.27
C GLU A 344 9.56 -11.76 -19.28
N LEU A 345 8.83 -10.66 -19.05
CA LEU A 345 7.87 -10.13 -20.01
C LEU A 345 8.54 -9.83 -21.37
N ASN A 346 9.71 -9.18 -21.36
CA ASN A 346 10.48 -8.91 -22.57
C ASN A 346 10.93 -10.19 -23.29
N SER A 347 11.22 -11.26 -22.55
CA SER A 347 11.56 -12.57 -23.12
C SER A 347 10.36 -13.21 -23.81
N VAL A 348 9.16 -13.09 -23.24
CA VAL A 348 7.91 -13.53 -23.91
C VAL A 348 7.70 -12.79 -25.24
N PHE A 349 7.98 -11.49 -25.28
CA PHE A 349 7.90 -10.72 -26.52
C PHE A 349 9.00 -11.10 -27.53
N ALA A 350 10.19 -11.50 -27.08
CA ALA A 350 11.22 -12.06 -27.95
C ALA A 350 10.76 -13.38 -28.61
N GLU A 351 10.07 -14.24 -27.85
CA GLU A 351 9.47 -15.48 -28.39
C GLU A 351 8.38 -15.16 -29.43
N PHE A 352 7.45 -14.25 -29.12
CA PHE A 352 6.42 -13.81 -30.06
C PHE A 352 7.02 -13.23 -31.35
N LYS A 353 8.09 -12.45 -31.23
CA LYS A 353 8.82 -11.88 -32.36
C LYS A 353 9.48 -12.97 -33.20
N THR A 354 10.10 -13.96 -32.56
CA THR A 354 10.74 -15.10 -33.23
C THR A 354 9.71 -15.96 -33.98
N GLU A 355 8.54 -16.18 -33.38
CA GLU A 355 7.42 -16.86 -34.01
C GLU A 355 6.82 -16.07 -35.18
N GLY A 356 7.09 -14.77 -35.28
CA GLY A 356 6.56 -13.89 -36.31
C GLY A 356 5.05 -13.72 -36.17
N VAL A 357 4.58 -13.28 -35.02
CA VAL A 357 3.15 -13.08 -34.77
C VAL A 357 2.60 -11.90 -35.56
N ASP A 358 1.39 -12.04 -36.07
CA ASP A 358 0.69 -11.02 -36.87
C ASP A 358 -0.14 -10.08 -36.00
N GLU A 359 -0.63 -10.57 -34.85
CA GLU A 359 -1.57 -9.87 -33.98
C GLU A 359 -1.31 -10.23 -32.49
N LEU A 360 -1.68 -9.32 -31.58
CA LEU A 360 -1.62 -9.53 -30.14
C LEU A 360 -3.01 -9.40 -29.52
N VAL A 361 -3.37 -10.37 -28.68
CA VAL A 361 -4.46 -10.29 -27.71
C VAL A 361 -3.86 -10.20 -26.32
N LEU A 362 -3.99 -9.02 -25.69
CA LEU A 362 -3.55 -8.74 -24.33
C LEU A 362 -4.75 -8.86 -23.39
N ASP A 363 -4.71 -9.82 -22.48
CA ASP A 363 -5.79 -10.05 -21.51
C ASP A 363 -5.47 -9.39 -20.17
N LEU A 364 -6.15 -8.27 -19.90
CA LEU A 364 -6.03 -7.46 -18.68
C LEU A 364 -7.26 -7.56 -17.77
N ARG A 365 -8.15 -8.54 -17.97
CA ARG A 365 -9.44 -8.64 -17.24
C ARG A 365 -9.30 -8.62 -15.71
N TYR A 366 -8.20 -9.10 -15.17
CA TYR A 366 -7.96 -9.16 -13.72
C TYR A 366 -6.83 -8.24 -13.27
N ASN A 367 -6.30 -7.41 -14.17
CA ASN A 367 -5.16 -6.57 -13.90
C ASN A 367 -5.59 -5.21 -13.34
N ARG A 368 -5.38 -5.00 -12.05
CA ARG A 368 -5.71 -3.76 -11.35
C ARG A 368 -4.66 -2.65 -11.51
N GLY A 369 -3.67 -2.86 -12.36
CA GLY A 369 -2.59 -1.91 -12.61
C GLY A 369 -1.29 -2.26 -11.90
N GLY A 370 -0.57 -1.26 -11.44
CA GLY A 370 0.74 -1.34 -10.80
C GLY A 370 1.67 -0.25 -11.31
N LEU A 371 2.92 -0.59 -11.57
CA LEU A 371 3.96 0.37 -11.95
C LEU A 371 3.74 0.96 -13.34
N THR A 372 3.78 2.28 -13.44
CA THR A 372 3.72 3.01 -14.71
C THR A 372 4.90 2.66 -15.63
N LYS A 373 6.07 2.41 -15.05
CA LYS A 373 7.28 2.02 -15.80
C LYS A 373 7.09 0.71 -16.56
N THR A 374 6.52 -0.31 -15.92
CA THR A 374 6.22 -1.59 -16.58
C THR A 374 5.18 -1.42 -17.70
N ALA A 375 4.17 -0.54 -17.52
CA ALA A 375 3.21 -0.21 -18.57
C ALA A 375 3.88 0.46 -19.78
N LEU A 376 4.85 1.33 -19.54
CA LEU A 376 5.66 1.96 -20.57
C LEU A 376 6.48 0.93 -21.36
N TYR A 377 7.14 0.01 -20.66
CA TYR A 377 7.90 -1.08 -21.31
C TYR A 377 7.00 -1.98 -22.16
N LEU A 378 5.85 -2.41 -21.62
CA LEU A 378 4.88 -3.20 -22.35
C LEU A 378 4.39 -2.47 -23.62
N SER A 379 4.14 -1.17 -23.53
CA SER A 379 3.73 -0.36 -24.68
C SER A 379 4.83 -0.28 -25.74
N GLY A 380 6.09 -0.18 -25.33
CA GLY A 380 7.27 -0.28 -26.21
C GLY A 380 7.41 -1.68 -26.85
N MET A 381 7.11 -2.75 -26.11
CA MET A 381 7.10 -4.13 -26.64
C MET A 381 6.00 -4.34 -27.70
N ILE A 382 4.86 -3.69 -27.53
CA ILE A 382 3.77 -3.76 -28.52
C ILE A 382 4.12 -3.00 -29.80
N THR A 383 4.63 -1.78 -29.68
CA THR A 383 4.77 -0.83 -30.80
C THR A 383 6.20 -0.73 -31.36
N GLY A 384 7.16 -0.22 -30.59
CA GLY A 384 8.56 -0.02 -30.98
C GLY A 384 8.85 1.18 -31.89
N GLN A 385 7.90 1.60 -32.74
CA GLN A 385 8.09 2.64 -33.76
C GLN A 385 7.95 4.08 -33.24
N PHE A 386 7.58 4.28 -31.96
CA PHE A 386 7.29 5.60 -31.39
C PHE A 386 8.30 6.06 -30.34
N THR A 387 9.46 5.42 -30.24
CA THR A 387 10.52 5.76 -29.28
C THR A 387 10.79 7.26 -29.26
N GLY A 388 10.82 7.85 -28.06
CA GLY A 388 11.04 9.28 -27.85
C GLY A 388 9.78 10.15 -27.96
N GLN A 389 8.64 9.62 -28.39
CA GLN A 389 7.37 10.36 -28.35
C GLN A 389 6.70 10.22 -26.98
N ILE A 390 5.87 11.19 -26.61
CA ILE A 390 5.15 11.19 -25.33
C ILE A 390 4.11 10.06 -25.34
N PHE A 391 4.25 9.11 -24.42
CA PHE A 391 3.27 8.05 -24.17
C PHE A 391 2.19 8.51 -23.21
N SER A 392 2.60 9.12 -22.09
CA SER A 392 1.70 9.66 -21.08
C SER A 392 2.26 10.92 -20.43
N GLN A 393 1.39 11.66 -19.76
CA GLN A 393 1.73 12.85 -18.99
C GLN A 393 1.09 12.77 -17.60
N LYS A 394 1.85 13.18 -16.59
CA LYS A 394 1.40 13.27 -15.20
C LYS A 394 0.99 14.71 -14.90
N LEU A 395 -0.29 14.95 -14.72
CA LEU A 395 -0.83 16.25 -14.36
C LEU A 395 -0.92 16.32 -12.83
N TRP A 396 0.09 16.93 -12.22
CA TRP A 396 0.22 17.06 -10.77
C TRP A 396 -0.68 18.15 -10.20
N ASN A 397 -0.76 18.25 -8.87
CA ASN A 397 -1.42 19.36 -8.22
C ASN A 397 -0.73 20.70 -8.58
N LYS A 398 -1.43 21.79 -8.30
CA LYS A 398 -0.96 23.14 -8.69
C LYS A 398 0.39 23.52 -8.07
N LYS A 399 0.66 23.15 -6.83
CA LYS A 399 1.95 23.47 -6.16
C LYS A 399 3.14 22.84 -6.86
N VAL A 400 3.02 21.55 -7.20
CA VAL A 400 4.06 20.81 -7.91
C VAL A 400 4.22 21.37 -9.32
N MET A 401 3.11 21.64 -10.04
CA MET A 401 3.17 22.23 -11.39
C MET A 401 3.83 23.60 -11.37
N ASP A 402 3.35 24.53 -10.54
CA ASP A 402 3.90 25.90 -10.45
C ASP A 402 5.40 25.90 -10.14
N TYR A 403 5.85 25.03 -9.23
CA TYR A 403 7.26 24.92 -8.88
C TYR A 403 8.12 24.49 -10.06
N TYR A 404 7.76 23.36 -10.70
CA TYR A 404 8.58 22.82 -11.79
C TYR A 404 8.50 23.66 -13.07
N GLU A 405 7.39 24.34 -13.33
CA GLU A 405 7.30 25.36 -14.38
C GLU A 405 8.24 26.55 -14.10
N SER A 406 8.29 27.03 -12.84
CA SER A 406 9.14 28.16 -12.45
C SER A 406 10.64 27.91 -12.68
N ILE A 407 11.06 26.65 -12.64
CA ILE A 407 12.46 26.24 -12.87
C ILE A 407 12.68 25.63 -14.27
N ASN A 408 11.68 25.68 -15.16
CA ASN A 408 11.69 25.10 -16.51
C ASN A 408 12.08 23.61 -16.53
N ASN A 409 11.58 22.82 -15.60
CA ASN A 409 11.88 21.39 -15.45
C ASN A 409 10.59 20.54 -15.39
N THR A 410 9.82 20.49 -16.47
CA THR A 410 8.57 19.73 -16.57
C THR A 410 8.71 18.43 -17.37
N GLU A 411 9.86 18.18 -17.99
CA GLU A 411 10.06 17.01 -18.87
C GLU A 411 9.91 15.66 -18.13
N TRP A 412 10.28 15.59 -16.85
CA TRP A 412 10.14 14.40 -16.02
C TRP A 412 8.66 14.01 -15.73
N MET A 413 7.73 14.94 -15.97
CA MET A 413 6.29 14.68 -15.85
C MET A 413 5.74 13.89 -17.04
N LYS A 414 6.55 13.72 -18.09
CA LYS A 414 6.19 13.01 -19.31
C LYS A 414 6.88 11.66 -19.34
N ASP A 415 6.13 10.64 -19.63
CA ASP A 415 6.66 9.30 -19.91
C ASP A 415 6.80 9.16 -21.43
N LEU A 416 8.00 8.93 -21.91
CA LEU A 416 8.27 8.75 -23.34
C LEU A 416 8.34 7.26 -23.68
N PHE A 417 7.87 6.88 -24.86
CA PHE A 417 8.16 5.54 -25.38
C PHE A 417 9.67 5.29 -25.38
N VAL A 418 10.07 4.12 -24.90
CA VAL A 418 11.47 3.73 -24.78
C VAL A 418 11.78 2.48 -25.62
N SER A 419 13.02 2.36 -26.09
CA SER A 419 13.55 1.16 -26.80
C SER A 419 14.42 0.28 -25.90
N GLU A 420 14.74 0.76 -24.70
CA GLU A 420 15.57 0.08 -23.71
C GLU A 420 14.96 0.25 -22.31
N MET A 421 15.20 -0.71 -21.44
CA MET A 421 14.89 -0.63 -20.02
C MET A 421 15.98 0.18 -19.30
N ASP A 422 15.76 0.53 -18.04
CA ASP A 422 16.72 1.32 -17.24
C ASP A 422 18.10 0.68 -17.09
N ASP A 423 18.19 -0.64 -17.22
CA ASP A 423 19.45 -1.38 -17.17
C ASP A 423 20.07 -1.61 -18.56
N ASN A 424 19.64 -0.87 -19.58
CA ASN A 424 20.02 -0.96 -20.98
C ASN A 424 19.63 -2.28 -21.67
N THR A 425 18.69 -3.05 -21.11
CA THR A 425 18.12 -4.21 -21.79
C THR A 425 17.27 -3.73 -22.95
N VAL A 426 17.60 -4.14 -24.19
CA VAL A 426 16.84 -3.77 -25.39
C VAL A 426 15.42 -4.38 -25.34
N ILE A 427 14.42 -3.57 -25.62
CA ILE A 427 13.02 -3.99 -25.67
C ILE A 427 12.73 -4.75 -26.99
N ASN A 428 12.22 -5.95 -26.86
CA ASN A 428 11.78 -6.77 -28.00
C ASN A 428 10.39 -6.32 -28.45
N SER A 429 10.34 -5.48 -29.49
CA SER A 429 9.08 -4.96 -29.98
C SER A 429 8.52 -5.76 -31.16
N LEU A 430 7.19 -5.86 -31.21
CA LEU A 430 6.43 -6.53 -32.27
C LEU A 430 6.11 -5.57 -33.45
N ASN A 431 6.34 -4.28 -33.29
CA ASN A 431 6.02 -3.22 -34.25
C ASN A 431 4.56 -3.26 -34.77
N LEU A 432 3.61 -3.53 -33.86
CA LEU A 432 2.20 -3.64 -34.22
C LEU A 432 1.54 -2.26 -34.36
N ASN A 433 0.61 -2.15 -35.32
CA ASN A 433 -0.25 -0.98 -35.52
C ASN A 433 -1.67 -1.22 -34.96
N LYS A 434 -1.88 -2.36 -34.31
CA LYS A 434 -3.15 -2.75 -33.73
C LYS A 434 -2.92 -3.73 -32.58
N VAL A 435 -3.72 -3.59 -31.52
CA VAL A 435 -3.76 -4.52 -30.39
C VAL A 435 -5.20 -4.77 -29.97
N TYR A 436 -5.51 -6.02 -29.59
CA TYR A 436 -6.78 -6.37 -28.94
C TYR A 436 -6.54 -6.48 -27.45
N ILE A 437 -7.31 -5.74 -26.66
CA ILE A 437 -7.19 -5.75 -25.20
C ILE A 437 -8.50 -6.24 -24.58
N ILE A 438 -8.41 -7.34 -23.84
CA ILE A 438 -9.58 -7.88 -23.13
C ILE A 438 -9.66 -7.23 -21.75
N THR A 439 -10.79 -6.59 -21.44
CA THR A 439 -11.00 -5.83 -20.21
C THR A 439 -12.19 -6.30 -19.40
N SER A 440 -12.20 -5.92 -18.13
CA SER A 440 -13.34 -6.01 -17.22
C SER A 440 -13.35 -4.80 -16.29
N GLY A 441 -14.37 -4.67 -15.44
CA GLY A 441 -14.41 -3.63 -14.39
C GLY A 441 -13.26 -3.69 -13.38
N ASN A 442 -12.43 -4.74 -13.39
CA ASN A 442 -11.20 -4.84 -12.60
C ASN A 442 -9.95 -4.35 -13.36
N SER A 443 -10.04 -4.09 -14.65
CA SER A 443 -8.93 -3.50 -15.40
C SER A 443 -8.78 -2.04 -15.00
N ALA A 444 -7.66 -1.68 -14.35
CA ALA A 444 -7.52 -0.37 -13.71
C ALA A 444 -6.11 0.22 -13.85
N SER A 445 -6.00 1.55 -13.71
CA SER A 445 -4.72 2.27 -13.54
C SER A 445 -3.72 1.98 -14.68
N ALA A 446 -2.57 1.32 -14.44
CA ALA A 446 -1.58 1.00 -15.46
C ALA A 446 -2.17 0.20 -16.66
N SER A 447 -3.21 -0.62 -16.44
CA SER A 447 -3.96 -1.26 -17.53
C SER A 447 -4.67 -0.24 -18.40
N GLU A 448 -5.33 0.75 -17.80
CA GLU A 448 -6.01 1.85 -18.50
C GLU A 448 -5.00 2.80 -19.15
N MET A 449 -3.85 3.00 -18.49
CA MET A 449 -2.74 3.78 -19.05
C MET A 449 -2.20 3.17 -20.35
N VAL A 450 -2.10 1.82 -20.45
CA VAL A 450 -1.72 1.15 -21.69
C VAL A 450 -2.77 1.41 -22.79
N ILE A 451 -4.06 1.29 -22.47
CA ILE A 451 -5.15 1.54 -23.43
C ILE A 451 -5.12 2.99 -23.91
N ASN A 452 -5.14 3.94 -22.94
CA ASN A 452 -5.19 5.38 -23.22
C ASN A 452 -3.93 5.88 -23.92
N GLY A 453 -2.74 5.46 -23.45
CA GLY A 453 -1.45 5.90 -24.01
C GLY A 453 -1.17 5.38 -25.41
N LEU A 454 -1.68 4.18 -25.76
CA LEU A 454 -1.54 3.62 -27.10
C LEU A 454 -2.57 4.17 -28.11
N SER A 455 -3.74 4.63 -27.64
CA SER A 455 -4.85 5.05 -28.51
C SER A 455 -4.52 6.15 -29.53
N PRO A 456 -3.65 7.16 -29.23
CA PRO A 456 -3.24 8.15 -30.23
C PRO A 456 -2.33 7.58 -31.34
N PHE A 457 -1.72 6.42 -31.13
CA PHE A 457 -0.64 5.90 -31.97
C PHE A 457 -1.04 4.70 -32.82
N ILE A 458 -1.86 3.80 -32.25
CA ILE A 458 -2.27 2.57 -32.92
C ILE A 458 -3.76 2.30 -32.71
N ASN A 459 -4.31 1.38 -33.46
CA ASN A 459 -5.70 0.95 -33.28
C ASN A 459 -5.82 0.01 -32.08
N VAL A 460 -6.30 0.54 -30.95
CA VAL A 460 -6.60 -0.23 -29.73
C VAL A 460 -8.05 -0.73 -29.82
N ILE A 461 -8.23 -2.03 -29.91
CA ILE A 461 -9.54 -2.67 -29.94
C ILE A 461 -9.82 -3.30 -28.59
N GLN A 462 -10.64 -2.62 -27.80
CA GLN A 462 -11.06 -3.11 -26.50
C GLN A 462 -12.22 -4.08 -26.64
N VAL A 463 -12.14 -5.20 -25.92
CA VAL A 463 -13.15 -6.27 -25.94
C VAL A 463 -13.49 -6.65 -24.48
N GLY A 464 -14.75 -6.56 -24.11
CA GLY A 464 -15.20 -6.96 -22.79
C GLY A 464 -16.09 -5.91 -22.12
N GLN A 465 -15.78 -5.55 -20.91
CA GLN A 465 -16.50 -4.56 -20.12
C GLN A 465 -15.70 -3.27 -20.05
N THR A 466 -16.40 -2.16 -19.77
CA THR A 466 -15.80 -0.90 -19.36
C THR A 466 -14.84 -1.12 -18.18
N THR A 467 -13.72 -0.44 -18.20
CA THR A 467 -12.67 -0.54 -17.18
C THR A 467 -13.07 0.17 -15.88
N SER A 468 -12.20 0.16 -14.88
CA SER A 468 -12.48 0.71 -13.54
C SER A 468 -12.63 2.24 -13.49
N GLY A 469 -11.95 2.97 -14.39
CA GLY A 469 -11.94 4.44 -14.37
C GLY A 469 -10.90 5.05 -13.42
N LYS A 470 -9.83 4.32 -13.10
CA LYS A 470 -8.73 4.88 -12.30
C LYS A 470 -7.78 5.70 -13.18
N ASN A 471 -8.20 6.91 -13.49
CA ASN A 471 -7.44 7.89 -14.29
C ASN A 471 -6.40 8.69 -13.46
N VAL A 472 -6.12 8.26 -12.24
CA VAL A 472 -5.20 8.92 -11.30
C VAL A 472 -4.10 7.97 -10.87
N GLY A 473 -2.96 8.55 -10.52
CA GLY A 473 -1.80 7.85 -10.00
C GLY A 473 -1.20 8.57 -8.81
N GLY A 474 -0.24 7.94 -8.16
CA GLY A 474 0.39 8.52 -7.00
C GLY A 474 1.80 8.01 -6.77
N LEU A 475 2.45 8.57 -5.78
CA LEU A 475 3.70 8.03 -5.26
C LEU A 475 3.42 6.72 -4.52
N ALA A 476 4.21 5.70 -4.83
CA ALA A 476 4.01 4.38 -4.28
C ALA A 476 4.24 4.32 -2.77
N VAL A 477 5.29 5.00 -2.30
CA VAL A 477 5.62 5.16 -0.88
C VAL A 477 6.17 6.56 -0.64
N VAL A 478 5.63 7.26 0.34
CA VAL A 478 6.17 8.52 0.88
C VAL A 478 6.55 8.25 2.33
N TYR A 479 7.82 8.42 2.64
CA TYR A 479 8.40 8.21 3.98
C TYR A 479 8.51 9.52 4.74
N ASP A 480 8.48 9.45 6.07
CA ASP A 480 8.91 10.56 6.91
C ASP A 480 10.45 10.56 6.99
N TYR A 481 11.08 11.60 6.46
CA TYR A 481 12.53 11.77 6.51
C TYR A 481 12.89 12.80 7.56
N ILE A 482 13.99 12.54 8.31
CA ILE A 482 14.51 13.48 9.33
C ILE A 482 15.56 14.43 8.81
N ASP A 483 16.01 14.25 7.57
CA ASP A 483 17.01 15.09 6.95
C ASP A 483 16.53 15.72 5.63
N ASN A 484 17.13 16.84 5.28
CA ASN A 484 16.80 17.59 4.07
C ASN A 484 17.32 16.93 2.78
N THR A 485 18.03 15.81 2.88
CA THR A 485 18.56 15.06 1.74
C THR A 485 17.68 13.85 1.42
N ASN A 486 16.65 13.61 2.23
CA ASN A 486 15.75 12.47 2.14
C ASN A 486 16.51 11.12 2.11
N SER A 487 17.57 11.03 2.90
CA SER A 487 18.42 9.84 2.99
C SER A 487 18.21 9.04 4.26
N THR A 488 17.62 9.66 5.30
CA THR A 488 17.40 9.02 6.59
C THR A 488 15.92 9.02 6.94
N ILE A 489 15.28 7.85 6.80
CA ILE A 489 13.91 7.63 7.23
C ILE A 489 13.85 7.83 8.76
N ASN A 490 12.78 8.47 9.23
CA ASN A 490 12.57 8.70 10.66
C ASN A 490 12.53 7.36 11.41
N PRO A 491 13.45 7.10 12.34
CA PRO A 491 13.49 5.84 13.07
C PRO A 491 12.42 5.72 14.17
N ASP A 492 11.69 6.81 14.47
CA ASP A 492 10.73 6.84 15.59
C ASP A 492 9.41 6.14 15.24
N HIS A 493 9.15 5.90 13.93
CA HIS A 493 7.97 5.18 13.48
C HIS A 493 8.19 4.54 12.10
N SER A 494 7.33 3.59 11.73
CA SER A 494 7.33 2.93 10.42
C SER A 494 6.18 3.39 9.51
N TYR A 495 5.46 4.46 9.87
CA TYR A 495 4.37 4.95 9.05
C TYR A 495 4.85 5.48 7.71
N ALA A 496 4.11 5.13 6.67
CA ALA A 496 4.24 5.72 5.34
C ALA A 496 2.87 5.91 4.70
N ILE A 497 2.79 6.81 3.72
CA ILE A 497 1.59 7.03 2.94
C ILE A 497 1.85 6.78 1.46
N SER A 498 0.78 6.42 0.74
CA SER A 498 0.76 6.32 -0.72
C SER A 498 -0.37 7.24 -1.23
N PRO A 499 -0.11 8.53 -1.40
CA PRO A 499 -1.12 9.50 -1.81
C PRO A 499 -1.33 9.48 -3.32
N ILE A 500 -2.54 9.79 -3.75
CA ILE A 500 -2.79 10.17 -5.15
C ILE A 500 -2.23 11.58 -5.37
N THR A 501 -1.36 11.73 -6.37
CA THR A 501 -0.59 12.96 -6.58
C THR A 501 -0.75 13.57 -7.97
N PHE A 502 -1.24 12.81 -8.95
CA PHE A 502 -1.44 13.28 -10.32
C PHE A 502 -2.59 12.56 -11.03
N SER A 503 -3.17 13.19 -12.03
CA SER A 503 -3.96 12.51 -13.04
C SER A 503 -3.11 12.08 -14.23
N VAL A 504 -3.54 11.03 -14.94
CA VAL A 504 -2.81 10.43 -16.05
C VAL A 504 -3.48 10.80 -17.37
N ALA A 505 -2.77 11.55 -18.21
CA ALA A 505 -3.19 11.90 -19.54
C ALA A 505 -2.35 11.19 -20.62
N ASN A 506 -2.88 10.99 -21.81
CA ASN A 506 -2.12 10.52 -22.98
C ASN A 506 -1.36 11.68 -23.68
N SER A 507 -0.76 11.42 -24.82
CA SER A 507 -0.02 12.44 -25.61
C SER A 507 -0.91 13.60 -26.09
N GLU A 508 -2.22 13.39 -26.22
CA GLU A 508 -3.23 14.41 -26.61
C GLU A 508 -3.86 15.10 -25.39
N VAL A 509 -3.29 14.88 -24.19
CA VAL A 509 -3.78 15.43 -22.89
C VAL A 509 -5.17 14.91 -22.51
N PHE A 510 -5.61 13.79 -23.07
CA PHE A 510 -6.86 13.16 -22.66
C PHE A 510 -6.67 12.36 -21.34
N SER A 511 -7.43 12.75 -20.30
CA SER A 511 -7.44 12.11 -18.97
C SER A 511 -8.85 11.86 -18.43
N ASP A 512 -9.90 12.23 -19.17
CA ASP A 512 -11.29 12.14 -18.72
C ASP A 512 -11.88 10.74 -18.93
N TYR A 513 -11.40 9.78 -18.14
CA TYR A 513 -11.93 8.41 -18.12
C TYR A 513 -12.22 7.89 -16.70
N ALA A 514 -12.62 8.77 -15.80
CA ALA A 514 -12.99 8.39 -14.42
C ALA A 514 -14.18 7.40 -14.35
N ASN A 515 -14.95 7.27 -15.44
CA ASN A 515 -16.03 6.29 -15.59
C ASN A 515 -15.60 5.02 -16.36
N GLY A 516 -14.32 4.87 -16.64
CA GLY A 516 -13.73 3.78 -17.41
C GLY A 516 -13.59 4.08 -18.90
N LEU A 517 -12.79 3.25 -19.54
CA LEU A 517 -12.55 3.22 -20.99
C LEU A 517 -13.39 2.14 -21.65
#